data_ae3e5e184ab8f2339af8b60c57b1385f
#
_entry.id   ae3e5e184ab8f2339af8b60c57b1385f
#
_cell.length_a   1.000
_cell.length_b   1.000
_cell.length_c   1.000
_cell.angle_alpha   90.00
_cell.angle_beta   90.00
_cell.angle_gamma   90.00
#
_symmetry.space_group_name_H-M   'P 1'
#
loop_
_entity.id
_entity.type
_entity.pdbx_description
1 polymer ?
#
loop_
_entity_poly.entity_id
_entity_poly.type
_entity_poly.pdbx_seq_one_letter_code
_entity_poly.pdbx_strand_id
1 'polypeptide(L)'
;MKIIVFLGFVVALMGMFVSAPDVSGQQIKIVAFGDSITAPRKGVVVYSKVLEDEFKRKNLDIRVINSGVPGNTTAIAKERFEKDVLAHRPNVVIIQFGTNDAAVDVWKNPPETVSRVSKADYEKNLREFITAIRKLGAKVILVTPAPTRWTDKLKEMYGKPPYDPEDVDGFNVILKDYVGIAKRVAKDEGVRTVDLFSAYYKYDKRPGKKMDDLFLDGLHPNTAGQRIEAEMLLKQLRKMKLGS
;
A
#
# COMPACT_ATOMS: atom_id res chain seq x y z
N MET A 1 33.82 75.29 32.35
CA MET A 1 32.53 74.68 32.34
C MET A 1 32.39 73.95 30.97
N LYS A 2 32.67 72.64 30.93
CA LYS A 2 32.65 71.82 29.67
C LYS A 2 31.30 71.12 29.57
N ILE A 3 30.54 71.40 28.52
CA ILE A 3 29.27 70.77 28.21
C ILE A 3 29.58 69.54 27.36
N ILE A 4 29.27 68.35 27.88
CA ILE A 4 29.38 67.07 27.16
C ILE A 4 27.97 66.79 26.55
N VAL A 5 27.89 66.78 25.23
CA VAL A 5 26.69 66.42 24.50
C VAL A 5 26.75 64.87 24.29
N PHE A 6 25.79 64.13 24.85
CA PHE A 6 25.61 62.71 24.60
C PHE A 6 24.75 62.54 23.35
N LEU A 7 25.31 62.00 22.28
CA LEU A 7 24.59 61.62 21.06
C LEU A 7 24.12 60.17 21.23
N GLY A 8 22.81 60.02 21.46
CA GLY A 8 22.18 58.69 21.55
C GLY A 8 21.98 58.10 20.18
N PHE A 9 22.63 56.98 19.92
CA PHE A 9 22.41 56.14 18.71
C PHE A 9 21.17 55.26 18.96
N VAL A 10 20.06 55.53 18.23
CA VAL A 10 18.91 54.64 18.19
C VAL A 10 19.13 53.61 17.06
N VAL A 11 19.43 52.38 17.45
CA VAL A 11 19.47 51.27 16.51
C VAL A 11 18.06 50.76 16.32
N ALA A 12 17.47 51.03 15.17
CA ALA A 12 16.19 50.43 14.75
C ALA A 12 16.44 48.99 14.32
N LEU A 13 16.05 48.02 15.14
CA LEU A 13 15.95 46.62 14.73
C LEU A 13 14.76 46.47 13.75
N MET A 14 15.09 46.38 12.48
CA MET A 14 14.13 46.00 11.43
C MET A 14 13.92 44.49 11.51
N GLY A 15 12.90 44.06 12.25
CA GLY A 15 12.49 42.66 12.30
C GLY A 15 12.01 42.20 10.91
N MET A 16 12.81 41.36 10.25
CA MET A 16 12.35 40.60 9.10
C MET A 16 11.30 39.59 9.57
N PHE A 17 10.03 39.90 9.37
CA PHE A 17 8.98 38.91 9.44
C PHE A 17 9.15 37.98 8.23
N VAL A 18 9.82 36.84 8.44
CA VAL A 18 9.73 35.72 7.52
C VAL A 18 8.34 35.13 7.71
N SER A 19 7.40 35.48 6.84
CA SER A 19 6.10 34.81 6.80
C SER A 19 6.35 33.33 6.52
N ALA A 20 5.86 32.48 7.43
CA ALA A 20 5.80 31.05 7.17
C ALA A 20 5.04 30.82 5.85
N PRO A 21 5.51 29.90 4.99
CA PRO A 21 4.83 29.63 3.74
C PRO A 21 3.39 29.21 4.06
N ASP A 22 2.45 29.85 3.39
CA ASP A 22 1.03 29.51 3.45
C ASP A 22 0.84 28.06 2.97
N VAL A 23 0.57 27.14 3.90
CA VAL A 23 0.35 25.70 3.65
C VAL A 23 -1.09 25.44 3.15
N SER A 24 -1.90 26.48 3.07
CA SER A 24 -3.28 26.41 2.58
C SER A 24 -3.33 26.36 1.05
N GLY A 25 -3.13 25.18 0.45
CA GLY A 25 -3.29 25.02 -1.00
C GLY A 25 -2.48 23.88 -1.63
N GLN A 26 -1.68 23.15 -0.87
CA GLN A 26 -0.92 22.07 -1.49
C GLN A 26 -1.79 20.84 -1.72
N GLN A 27 -1.93 20.44 -2.99
CA GLN A 27 -2.63 19.20 -3.38
C GLN A 27 -2.13 17.99 -2.58
N ILE A 28 -3.06 17.30 -1.94
CA ILE A 28 -2.74 16.06 -1.20
C ILE A 28 -2.42 14.95 -2.19
N LYS A 29 -1.29 14.27 -1.99
CA LYS A 29 -0.86 13.16 -2.82
C LYS A 29 -0.91 11.84 -2.06
N ILE A 30 -1.58 10.86 -2.63
CA ILE A 30 -1.62 9.48 -2.15
C ILE A 30 -0.91 8.62 -3.19
N VAL A 31 0.13 7.89 -2.79
CA VAL A 31 0.80 6.92 -3.66
C VAL A 31 0.29 5.53 -3.30
N ALA A 32 -0.22 4.80 -4.30
CA ALA A 32 -0.59 3.39 -4.22
C ALA A 32 0.60 2.56 -4.73
N PHE A 33 1.39 2.01 -3.81
CA PHE A 33 2.61 1.27 -4.08
C PHE A 33 2.39 -0.23 -3.90
N GLY A 34 2.53 -1.00 -4.98
CA GLY A 34 2.21 -2.42 -4.95
C GLY A 34 2.61 -3.18 -6.21
N ASP A 35 2.04 -4.36 -6.32
CA ASP A 35 2.26 -5.32 -7.41
C ASP A 35 1.15 -5.26 -8.48
N SER A 36 0.83 -6.41 -9.10
CA SER A 36 -0.22 -6.54 -10.12
C SER A 36 -1.64 -6.29 -9.60
N ILE A 37 -1.88 -6.39 -8.29
CA ILE A 37 -3.19 -6.11 -7.67
C ILE A 37 -3.43 -4.61 -7.65
N THR A 38 -2.37 -3.83 -7.41
CA THR A 38 -2.40 -2.36 -7.45
C THR A 38 -2.34 -1.82 -8.88
N ALA A 39 -1.60 -2.48 -9.79
CA ALA A 39 -1.35 -2.01 -11.15
C ALA A 39 -2.66 -1.81 -11.96
N PRO A 40 -2.72 -0.80 -12.85
CA PRO A 40 -3.83 -0.67 -13.78
C PRO A 40 -4.01 -1.95 -14.62
N ARG A 41 -5.26 -2.35 -14.83
CA ARG A 41 -5.60 -3.55 -15.61
C ARG A 41 -6.77 -3.26 -16.53
N LYS A 42 -6.64 -3.67 -17.80
CA LYS A 42 -7.71 -3.52 -18.80
C LYS A 42 -8.98 -4.24 -18.33
N GLY A 43 -10.11 -3.55 -18.38
CA GLY A 43 -11.42 -4.09 -17.97
C GLY A 43 -11.66 -4.13 -16.45
N VAL A 44 -10.74 -3.63 -15.62
CA VAL A 44 -10.88 -3.56 -14.16
C VAL A 44 -10.76 -2.13 -13.67
N VAL A 45 -11.70 -1.71 -12.86
CA VAL A 45 -11.57 -0.45 -12.10
C VAL A 45 -10.82 -0.77 -10.81
N VAL A 46 -9.51 -0.50 -10.80
CA VAL A 46 -8.63 -0.77 -9.64
C VAL A 46 -8.92 0.18 -8.48
N TYR A 47 -8.59 -0.23 -7.25
CA TYR A 47 -8.92 0.53 -6.04
C TYR A 47 -8.43 1.97 -6.06
N SER A 48 -7.23 2.23 -6.61
CA SER A 48 -6.68 3.58 -6.71
C SER A 48 -7.54 4.50 -7.59
N LYS A 49 -8.13 3.96 -8.67
CA LYS A 49 -9.08 4.69 -9.51
C LYS A 49 -10.39 4.95 -8.78
N VAL A 50 -10.90 3.98 -8.02
CA VAL A 50 -12.10 4.16 -7.18
C VAL A 50 -11.88 5.28 -6.15
N LEU A 51 -10.70 5.32 -5.50
CA LEU A 51 -10.33 6.38 -4.57
C LEU A 51 -10.31 7.74 -5.26
N GLU A 52 -9.65 7.84 -6.42
CA GLU A 52 -9.55 9.08 -7.19
C GLU A 52 -10.93 9.61 -7.58
N ASP A 53 -11.80 8.75 -8.07
CA ASP A 53 -13.17 9.13 -8.47
C ASP A 53 -14.02 9.59 -7.27
N GLU A 54 -13.87 8.94 -6.12
CA GLU A 54 -14.56 9.34 -4.89
C GLU A 54 -14.09 10.71 -4.39
N PHE A 55 -12.78 11.00 -4.46
CA PHE A 55 -12.26 12.32 -4.09
C PHE A 55 -12.73 13.41 -5.04
N LYS A 56 -12.72 13.16 -6.35
CA LYS A 56 -13.27 14.08 -7.35
C LYS A 56 -14.76 14.35 -7.12
N ARG A 57 -15.54 13.31 -6.85
CA ARG A 57 -16.99 13.44 -6.57
C ARG A 57 -17.27 14.30 -5.34
N LYS A 58 -16.33 14.32 -4.39
CA LYS A 58 -16.42 15.15 -3.16
C LYS A 58 -15.73 16.50 -3.27
N ASN A 59 -15.26 16.88 -4.46
CA ASN A 59 -14.50 18.12 -4.68
C ASN A 59 -13.28 18.25 -3.75
N LEU A 60 -12.61 17.14 -3.42
CA LEU A 60 -11.39 17.12 -2.63
C LEU A 60 -10.18 17.21 -3.56
N ASP A 61 -9.25 18.13 -3.31
CA ASP A 61 -7.99 18.23 -4.07
C ASP A 61 -6.98 17.17 -3.61
N ILE A 62 -7.31 15.91 -3.90
CA ILE A 62 -6.51 14.74 -3.58
C ILE A 62 -6.19 14.00 -4.87
N ARG A 63 -4.90 13.87 -5.17
CA ARG A 63 -4.39 13.09 -6.29
C ARG A 63 -3.98 11.69 -5.84
N VAL A 64 -4.41 10.66 -6.56
CA VAL A 64 -3.95 9.29 -6.35
C VAL A 64 -2.98 8.91 -7.47
N ILE A 65 -1.76 8.54 -7.10
CA ILE A 65 -0.69 8.10 -8.00
C ILE A 65 -0.60 6.59 -7.89
N ASN A 66 -0.86 5.88 -8.99
CA ASN A 66 -0.73 4.43 -9.02
C ASN A 66 0.71 4.05 -9.37
N SER A 67 1.41 3.40 -8.45
CA SER A 67 2.76 2.88 -8.57
C SER A 67 2.78 1.35 -8.43
N GLY A 68 1.73 0.69 -8.94
CA GLY A 68 1.66 -0.78 -9.05
C GLY A 68 2.45 -1.28 -10.26
N VAL A 69 3.25 -2.33 -10.09
CA VAL A 69 3.99 -3.00 -11.17
C VAL A 69 3.76 -4.50 -11.08
N PRO A 70 3.21 -5.14 -12.14
CA PRO A 70 2.93 -6.57 -12.14
C PRO A 70 4.17 -7.42 -11.85
N GLY A 71 3.99 -8.47 -11.05
CA GLY A 71 5.05 -9.41 -10.71
C GLY A 71 6.05 -8.93 -9.65
N ASN A 72 5.97 -7.66 -9.21
CA ASN A 72 6.90 -7.15 -8.21
C ASN A 72 6.73 -7.86 -6.86
N THR A 73 7.85 -8.25 -6.30
CA THR A 73 8.04 -8.56 -4.88
C THR A 73 8.50 -7.30 -4.15
N THR A 74 8.51 -7.33 -2.81
CA THR A 74 9.11 -6.24 -2.02
C THR A 74 10.59 -6.02 -2.34
N ALA A 75 11.34 -7.08 -2.68
CA ALA A 75 12.74 -6.98 -3.07
C ALA A 75 12.92 -6.18 -4.37
N ILE A 76 12.18 -6.53 -5.43
CA ILE A 76 12.21 -5.81 -6.72
C ILE A 76 11.69 -4.38 -6.55
N ALA A 77 10.63 -4.19 -5.74
CA ALA A 77 10.04 -2.90 -5.50
C ALA A 77 11.01 -1.89 -4.85
N LYS A 78 12.01 -2.36 -4.10
CA LYS A 78 13.05 -1.48 -3.52
C LYS A 78 13.85 -0.72 -4.57
N GLU A 79 14.12 -1.33 -5.73
CA GLU A 79 14.91 -0.71 -6.80
C GLU A 79 14.24 0.53 -7.39
N ARG A 80 12.91 0.59 -7.36
CA ARG A 80 12.13 1.70 -7.90
C ARG A 80 11.49 2.60 -6.83
N PHE A 81 11.68 2.29 -5.54
CA PHE A 81 10.99 2.92 -4.43
C PHE A 81 11.25 4.43 -4.35
N GLU A 82 12.49 4.86 -4.52
CA GLU A 82 12.85 6.28 -4.53
C GLU A 82 12.10 7.04 -5.62
N LYS A 83 12.16 6.55 -6.87
CA LYS A 83 11.56 7.18 -8.03
C LYS A 83 10.03 7.16 -7.99
N ASP A 84 9.45 6.00 -7.65
CA ASP A 84 8.02 5.74 -7.82
C ASP A 84 7.21 6.10 -6.56
N VAL A 85 7.87 6.39 -5.43
CA VAL A 85 7.20 6.74 -4.17
C VAL A 85 7.76 8.04 -3.59
N LEU A 86 9.04 8.06 -3.20
CA LEU A 86 9.59 9.18 -2.41
C LEU A 86 9.70 10.47 -3.24
N ALA A 87 10.06 10.39 -4.51
CA ALA A 87 10.16 11.54 -5.41
C ALA A 87 8.82 12.30 -5.60
N HIS A 88 7.69 11.63 -5.39
CA HIS A 88 6.38 12.28 -5.43
C HIS A 88 6.08 13.14 -4.21
N ARG A 89 6.88 13.04 -3.14
CA ARG A 89 6.62 13.70 -1.83
C ARG A 89 5.19 13.49 -1.38
N PRO A 90 4.77 12.22 -1.16
CA PRO A 90 3.39 11.89 -0.82
C PRO A 90 3.02 12.38 0.59
N ASN A 91 1.71 12.60 0.81
CA ASN A 91 1.15 12.78 2.15
C ASN A 91 0.75 11.43 2.76
N VAL A 92 0.39 10.46 1.90
CA VAL A 92 0.04 9.09 2.31
C VAL A 92 0.62 8.10 1.29
N VAL A 93 1.13 6.98 1.79
CA VAL A 93 1.49 5.82 0.95
C VAL A 93 0.66 4.62 1.39
N ILE A 94 0.00 3.99 0.43
CA ILE A 94 -0.66 2.70 0.58
C ILE A 94 0.34 1.65 0.07
N ILE A 95 0.73 0.70 0.93
CA ILE A 95 1.67 -0.37 0.59
C ILE A 95 0.90 -1.69 0.50
N GLN A 96 1.01 -2.38 -0.65
CA GLN A 96 0.36 -3.67 -0.87
C GLN A 96 1.28 -4.62 -1.64
N PHE A 97 1.90 -5.55 -0.91
CA PHE A 97 2.76 -6.62 -1.41
C PHE A 97 2.55 -7.89 -0.59
N GLY A 98 3.09 -8.99 -1.08
CA GLY A 98 3.17 -10.24 -0.35
C GLY A 98 2.71 -11.44 -1.16
N THR A 99 1.81 -11.27 -2.13
CA THR A 99 1.36 -12.37 -3.01
C THR A 99 2.52 -12.94 -3.81
N ASN A 100 3.32 -12.07 -4.45
CA ASN A 100 4.50 -12.50 -5.19
C ASN A 100 5.65 -12.90 -4.26
N ASP A 101 5.80 -12.24 -3.10
CA ASP A 101 6.83 -12.57 -2.13
C ASP A 101 6.67 -13.99 -1.59
N ALA A 102 5.43 -14.39 -1.29
CA ALA A 102 5.08 -15.70 -0.75
C ALA A 102 5.17 -16.83 -1.80
N ALA A 103 5.10 -16.50 -3.08
CA ALA A 103 5.03 -17.50 -4.14
C ALA A 103 6.27 -18.41 -4.19
N VAL A 104 6.04 -19.72 -4.27
CA VAL A 104 7.05 -20.74 -4.55
C VAL A 104 6.83 -21.20 -5.99
N ASP A 105 7.84 -21.03 -6.85
CA ASP A 105 7.74 -21.29 -8.29
C ASP A 105 7.91 -22.78 -8.61
N VAL A 106 6.98 -23.61 -8.12
CA VAL A 106 6.98 -25.08 -8.30
C VAL A 106 6.81 -25.52 -9.76
N TRP A 107 6.43 -24.62 -10.63
CA TRP A 107 6.27 -24.82 -12.07
C TRP A 107 7.58 -24.75 -12.85
N LYS A 108 8.65 -24.22 -12.25
CA LYS A 108 9.99 -24.20 -12.87
C LYS A 108 10.60 -25.59 -13.01
N ASN A 109 11.64 -25.69 -13.79
CA ASN A 109 12.44 -26.91 -13.93
C ASN A 109 13.94 -26.60 -13.71
N PRO A 110 14.57 -27.02 -12.58
CA PRO A 110 13.93 -27.71 -11.46
C PRO A 110 12.93 -26.81 -10.70
N PRO A 111 11.95 -27.39 -9.99
CA PRO A 111 11.03 -26.64 -9.16
C PRO A 111 11.74 -25.90 -8.03
N GLU A 112 11.32 -24.67 -7.74
CA GLU A 112 11.75 -23.97 -6.53
C GLU A 112 11.10 -24.60 -5.29
N THR A 113 11.79 -24.52 -4.17
CA THR A 113 11.33 -25.06 -2.87
C THR A 113 11.12 -23.99 -1.81
N VAL A 114 11.48 -22.74 -2.11
CA VAL A 114 11.38 -21.60 -1.21
C VAL A 114 10.61 -20.45 -1.85
N SER A 115 10.03 -19.59 -1.03
CA SER A 115 9.36 -18.39 -1.49
C SER A 115 10.32 -17.44 -2.20
N ARG A 116 9.83 -16.66 -3.18
CA ARG A 116 10.63 -15.68 -3.94
C ARG A 116 11.33 -14.67 -3.05
N VAL A 117 10.73 -14.30 -1.91
CA VAL A 117 11.33 -13.49 -0.87
C VAL A 117 11.15 -14.19 0.47
N SER A 118 12.21 -14.34 1.24
CA SER A 118 12.11 -14.95 2.56
C SER A 118 11.18 -14.15 3.49
N LYS A 119 10.57 -14.83 4.46
CA LYS A 119 9.72 -14.18 5.47
C LYS A 119 10.45 -13.05 6.20
N ALA A 120 11.74 -13.27 6.51
CA ALA A 120 12.59 -12.27 7.18
C ALA A 120 12.85 -11.04 6.29
N ASP A 121 13.17 -11.26 5.01
CA ASP A 121 13.40 -10.16 4.07
C ASP A 121 12.12 -9.41 3.76
N TYR A 122 10.98 -10.08 3.63
CA TYR A 122 9.68 -9.44 3.46
C TYR A 122 9.37 -8.50 4.63
N GLU A 123 9.54 -8.97 5.88
CA GLU A 123 9.37 -8.14 7.07
C GLU A 123 10.31 -6.94 7.06
N LYS A 124 11.60 -7.18 6.81
CA LYS A 124 12.63 -6.14 6.71
C LYS A 124 12.28 -5.09 5.67
N ASN A 125 11.90 -5.51 4.46
CA ASN A 125 11.57 -4.61 3.37
C ASN A 125 10.36 -3.72 3.71
N LEU A 126 9.31 -4.28 4.32
CA LEU A 126 8.16 -3.49 4.77
C LEU A 126 8.56 -2.42 5.81
N ARG A 127 9.40 -2.78 6.78
CA ARG A 127 9.88 -1.83 7.81
C ARG A 127 10.76 -0.73 7.19
N GLU A 128 11.61 -1.07 6.22
CA GLU A 128 12.43 -0.09 5.50
C GLU A 128 11.57 0.90 4.71
N PHE A 129 10.53 0.44 3.99
CA PHE A 129 9.59 1.31 3.30
C PHE A 129 8.87 2.25 4.27
N ILE A 130 8.33 1.73 5.37
CA ILE A 130 7.64 2.53 6.39
C ILE A 130 8.58 3.59 6.97
N THR A 131 9.79 3.21 7.31
CA THR A 131 10.79 4.13 7.88
C THR A 131 11.13 5.27 6.92
N ALA A 132 11.38 4.96 5.65
CA ALA A 132 11.71 5.96 4.65
C ALA A 132 10.53 6.91 4.35
N ILE A 133 9.31 6.39 4.27
CA ILE A 133 8.10 7.20 4.08
C ILE A 133 7.89 8.16 5.25
N ARG A 134 8.10 7.69 6.48
CA ARG A 134 7.99 8.53 7.68
C ARG A 134 9.00 9.65 7.75
N LYS A 135 10.22 9.45 7.23
CA LYS A 135 11.25 10.52 7.14
C LYS A 135 10.77 11.71 6.29
N LEU A 136 9.83 11.49 5.37
CA LEU A 136 9.18 12.57 4.60
C LEU A 136 7.99 13.21 5.33
N GLY A 137 7.65 12.75 6.54
CA GLY A 137 6.44 13.17 7.25
C GLY A 137 5.14 12.54 6.71
N ALA A 138 5.24 11.60 5.76
CA ALA A 138 4.09 10.94 5.17
C ALA A 138 3.50 9.84 6.07
N LYS A 139 2.19 9.63 5.96
CA LYS A 139 1.46 8.56 6.66
C LYS A 139 1.45 7.29 5.82
N VAL A 140 1.36 6.13 6.49
CA VAL A 140 1.34 4.82 5.83
C VAL A 140 0.03 4.08 6.14
N ILE A 141 -0.50 3.41 5.12
CA ILE A 141 -1.50 2.35 5.26
C ILE A 141 -0.88 1.07 4.70
N LEU A 142 -0.77 0.03 5.51
CA LEU A 142 -0.31 -1.29 5.07
C LEU A 142 -1.52 -2.16 4.79
N VAL A 143 -1.62 -2.68 3.55
CA VAL A 143 -2.68 -3.59 3.12
C VAL A 143 -2.13 -5.01 3.12
N THR A 144 -2.84 -5.95 3.74
CA THR A 144 -2.46 -7.37 3.65
C THR A 144 -2.68 -7.87 2.22
N PRO A 145 -1.91 -8.87 1.75
CA PRO A 145 -2.24 -9.55 0.50
C PRO A 145 -3.70 -10.01 0.48
N ALA A 146 -4.33 -10.02 -0.70
CA ALA A 146 -5.61 -10.70 -0.89
C ALA A 146 -5.39 -12.23 -0.82
N PRO A 147 -6.38 -13.02 -0.40
CA PRO A 147 -6.30 -14.47 -0.56
C PRO A 147 -6.27 -14.84 -2.04
N THR A 148 -5.94 -16.08 -2.33
CA THR A 148 -5.98 -16.66 -3.66
C THR A 148 -7.02 -17.77 -3.74
N ARG A 149 -7.44 -18.13 -4.95
CA ARG A 149 -8.37 -19.22 -5.23
C ARG A 149 -7.83 -20.12 -6.31
N TRP A 150 -8.09 -21.41 -6.21
CA TRP A 150 -7.75 -22.35 -7.25
C TRP A 150 -8.61 -22.13 -8.50
N THR A 151 -7.95 -22.17 -9.65
CA THR A 151 -8.54 -22.36 -10.97
C THR A 151 -7.80 -23.51 -11.63
N ASP A 152 -8.35 -24.12 -12.68
CA ASP A 152 -7.68 -25.23 -13.38
C ASP A 152 -6.28 -24.85 -13.82
N LYS A 153 -6.11 -23.63 -14.36
CA LYS A 153 -4.80 -23.10 -14.76
C LYS A 153 -3.83 -22.97 -13.59
N LEU A 154 -4.29 -22.55 -12.42
CA LEU A 154 -3.44 -22.42 -11.24
C LEU A 154 -3.12 -23.78 -10.64
N LYS A 155 -4.04 -24.74 -10.69
CA LYS A 155 -3.76 -26.14 -10.32
C LYS A 155 -2.72 -26.77 -11.24
N GLU A 156 -2.81 -26.53 -12.55
CA GLU A 156 -1.80 -26.99 -13.51
C GLU A 156 -0.40 -26.44 -13.19
N MET A 157 -0.31 -25.14 -12.87
CA MET A 157 0.97 -24.49 -12.60
C MET A 157 1.51 -24.75 -11.20
N TYR A 158 0.64 -24.65 -10.18
CA TYR A 158 1.04 -24.64 -8.77
C TYR A 158 0.52 -25.82 -7.95
N GLY A 159 -0.20 -26.79 -8.56
CA GLY A 159 -0.81 -27.93 -7.85
C GLY A 159 0.20 -29.00 -7.41
N LYS A 160 1.33 -28.57 -6.84
CA LYS A 160 2.40 -29.41 -6.30
C LYS A 160 2.82 -28.88 -4.92
N PRO A 161 3.39 -29.74 -4.05
CA PRO A 161 3.93 -29.26 -2.79
C PRO A 161 4.86 -28.06 -2.97
N PRO A 162 4.79 -27.04 -2.09
CA PRO A 162 4.09 -27.03 -0.79
C PRO A 162 2.60 -26.67 -0.85
N TYR A 163 2.02 -26.50 -2.02
CA TYR A 163 0.60 -26.24 -2.20
C TYR A 163 -0.22 -27.53 -2.22
N ASP A 164 -1.49 -27.43 -1.79
CA ASP A 164 -2.44 -28.55 -1.80
C ASP A 164 -3.63 -28.23 -2.70
N PRO A 165 -3.69 -28.76 -3.94
CA PRO A 165 -4.79 -28.47 -4.87
C PRO A 165 -6.14 -29.10 -4.47
N GLU A 166 -6.14 -30.05 -3.51
CA GLU A 166 -7.37 -30.67 -3.00
C GLU A 166 -8.00 -29.87 -1.85
N ASP A 167 -7.22 -29.04 -1.16
CA ASP A 167 -7.75 -28.08 -0.18
C ASP A 167 -8.12 -26.78 -0.89
N VAL A 168 -9.34 -26.30 -0.70
CA VAL A 168 -9.84 -25.02 -1.25
C VAL A 168 -8.96 -23.82 -0.88
N ASP A 169 -8.30 -23.88 0.27
CA ASP A 169 -7.35 -22.88 0.78
C ASP A 169 -5.88 -23.28 0.58
N GLY A 170 -5.64 -24.41 -0.02
CA GLY A 170 -4.29 -24.98 -0.18
C GLY A 170 -3.31 -24.14 -0.98
N PHE A 171 -3.79 -23.17 -1.75
CA PHE A 171 -2.94 -22.16 -2.38
C PHE A 171 -2.50 -21.05 -1.42
N ASN A 172 -3.21 -20.87 -0.31
CA ASN A 172 -2.92 -19.83 0.69
C ASN A 172 -2.01 -20.30 1.83
N VAL A 173 -1.54 -21.54 1.83
CA VAL A 173 -0.81 -22.13 2.98
C VAL A 173 0.41 -21.32 3.38
N ILE A 174 1.18 -20.83 2.40
CA ILE A 174 2.36 -19.99 2.63
C ILE A 174 1.94 -18.52 2.79
N LEU A 175 0.99 -18.06 1.97
CA LEU A 175 0.54 -16.67 1.95
C LEU A 175 0.01 -16.21 3.33
N LYS A 176 -0.63 -17.11 4.09
CA LYS A 176 -1.11 -16.83 5.47
C LYS A 176 0.00 -16.33 6.39
N ASP A 177 1.23 -16.82 6.24
CA ASP A 177 2.38 -16.35 7.04
C ASP A 177 2.74 -14.90 6.69
N TYR A 178 2.76 -14.55 5.39
CA TYR A 178 3.05 -13.19 4.93
C TYR A 178 1.96 -12.21 5.34
N VAL A 179 0.70 -12.63 5.35
CA VAL A 179 -0.41 -11.86 5.94
C VAL A 179 -0.16 -11.61 7.42
N GLY A 180 0.26 -12.64 8.17
CA GLY A 180 0.61 -12.54 9.59
C GLY A 180 1.75 -11.54 9.82
N ILE A 181 2.79 -11.59 8.99
CA ILE A 181 3.92 -10.65 9.05
C ILE A 181 3.45 -9.22 8.77
N ALA A 182 2.68 -8.97 7.70
CA ALA A 182 2.18 -7.63 7.40
C ALA A 182 1.37 -7.04 8.55
N LYS A 183 0.50 -7.85 9.17
CA LYS A 183 -0.29 -7.43 10.35
C LYS A 183 0.59 -7.12 11.56
N ARG A 184 1.59 -7.95 11.83
CA ARG A 184 2.55 -7.73 12.93
C ARG A 184 3.36 -6.46 12.69
N VAL A 185 3.95 -6.28 11.49
CA VAL A 185 4.68 -5.07 11.13
C VAL A 185 3.81 -3.82 11.31
N ALA A 186 2.58 -3.84 10.82
CA ALA A 186 1.68 -2.70 10.96
C ALA A 186 1.42 -2.34 12.43
N LYS A 187 1.23 -3.35 13.28
CA LYS A 187 1.04 -3.18 14.73
C LYS A 187 2.28 -2.60 15.39
N ASP A 188 3.44 -3.20 15.15
CA ASP A 188 4.72 -2.82 15.76
C ASP A 188 5.13 -1.41 15.35
N GLU A 189 4.93 -1.09 14.08
CA GLU A 189 5.21 0.24 13.53
C GLU A 189 4.08 1.25 13.82
N GLY A 190 2.97 0.87 14.42
CA GLY A 190 1.84 1.77 14.69
C GLY A 190 1.26 2.42 13.43
N VAL A 191 1.31 1.74 12.27
CA VAL A 191 0.70 2.20 11.02
C VAL A 191 -0.71 1.61 10.86
N ARG A 192 -1.54 2.29 10.05
CA ARG A 192 -2.88 1.79 9.77
C ARG A 192 -2.84 0.55 8.91
N THR A 193 -3.77 -0.37 9.18
CA THR A 193 -3.87 -1.63 8.44
C THR A 193 -5.23 -1.75 7.75
N VAL A 194 -5.21 -2.27 6.52
CA VAL A 194 -6.36 -2.82 5.82
C VAL A 194 -6.16 -4.33 5.72
N ASP A 195 -6.92 -5.10 6.49
CA ASP A 195 -6.89 -6.57 6.47
C ASP A 195 -7.78 -7.09 5.35
N LEU A 196 -7.27 -7.00 4.11
CA LEU A 196 -7.98 -7.42 2.90
C LEU A 196 -8.18 -8.94 2.88
N PHE A 197 -7.18 -9.69 3.35
CA PHE A 197 -7.27 -11.16 3.46
C PHE A 197 -8.52 -11.57 4.23
N SER A 198 -8.67 -11.10 5.46
CA SER A 198 -9.83 -11.42 6.28
C SER A 198 -11.14 -10.85 5.73
N ALA A 199 -11.09 -9.73 5.00
CA ALA A 199 -12.29 -9.13 4.42
C ALA A 199 -12.92 -10.04 3.35
N TYR A 200 -12.11 -10.72 2.53
CA TYR A 200 -12.58 -11.63 1.51
C TYR A 200 -13.20 -12.89 2.11
N TYR A 201 -12.60 -13.46 3.17
CA TYR A 201 -13.23 -14.57 3.90
C TYR A 201 -14.55 -14.15 4.59
N LYS A 202 -14.65 -12.91 5.06
CA LYS A 202 -15.92 -12.39 5.60
C LYS A 202 -16.96 -12.19 4.49
N TYR A 203 -16.56 -11.83 3.29
CA TYR A 203 -17.46 -11.75 2.14
C TYR A 203 -18.05 -13.11 1.81
N ASP A 204 -17.23 -14.15 1.78
CA ASP A 204 -17.60 -15.54 1.49
C ASP A 204 -18.65 -16.11 2.47
N LYS A 205 -18.64 -15.62 3.72
CA LYS A 205 -19.60 -16.03 4.75
C LYS A 205 -20.97 -15.38 4.63
N ARG A 206 -21.16 -14.43 3.70
CA ARG A 206 -22.46 -13.76 3.51
C ARG A 206 -23.39 -14.63 2.67
N PRO A 207 -24.71 -14.67 2.98
CA PRO A 207 -25.66 -15.43 2.18
C PRO A 207 -25.59 -15.09 0.69
N GLY A 208 -25.48 -16.10 -0.16
CA GLY A 208 -25.45 -15.96 -1.62
C GLY A 208 -24.18 -15.30 -2.18
N LYS A 209 -23.10 -15.21 -1.39
CA LYS A 209 -21.79 -14.70 -1.83
C LYS A 209 -20.77 -15.82 -1.85
N LYS A 210 -19.86 -15.77 -2.82
CA LYS A 210 -18.70 -16.65 -2.91
C LYS A 210 -17.46 -15.79 -3.11
N MET A 211 -16.35 -16.15 -2.47
CA MET A 211 -15.09 -15.43 -2.63
C MET A 211 -14.63 -15.45 -4.09
N ASP A 212 -14.93 -16.52 -4.83
CA ASP A 212 -14.59 -16.64 -6.26
C ASP A 212 -15.19 -15.51 -7.10
N ASP A 213 -16.36 -14.95 -6.70
CA ASP A 213 -17.00 -13.82 -7.37
C ASP A 213 -16.16 -12.54 -7.34
N LEU A 214 -15.10 -12.50 -6.55
CA LEU A 214 -14.21 -11.35 -6.38
C LEU A 214 -12.96 -11.40 -7.28
N PHE A 215 -12.76 -12.49 -8.02
CA PHE A 215 -11.55 -12.70 -8.81
C PHE A 215 -11.81 -12.78 -10.31
N LEU A 216 -10.77 -12.48 -11.09
CA LEU A 216 -10.70 -12.71 -12.53
C LEU A 216 -10.19 -14.12 -12.86
N ASP A 217 -9.16 -14.53 -12.13
CA ASP A 217 -8.35 -15.70 -12.47
C ASP A 217 -7.82 -16.45 -11.22
N GLY A 218 -8.42 -16.20 -10.07
CA GLY A 218 -8.02 -16.78 -8.80
C GLY A 218 -6.87 -16.06 -8.08
N LEU A 219 -6.12 -15.19 -8.76
CA LEU A 219 -5.05 -14.36 -8.19
C LEU A 219 -5.42 -12.88 -8.14
N HIS A 220 -6.03 -12.38 -9.20
CA HIS A 220 -6.26 -10.96 -9.38
C HIS A 220 -7.70 -10.60 -9.09
N PRO A 221 -7.95 -9.68 -8.15
CA PRO A 221 -9.29 -9.17 -7.90
C PRO A 221 -9.89 -8.52 -9.15
N ASN A 222 -11.16 -8.80 -9.40
CA ASN A 222 -11.96 -8.07 -10.37
C ASN A 222 -12.45 -6.74 -9.78
N THR A 223 -13.27 -5.98 -10.54
CA THR A 223 -13.78 -4.68 -10.06
C THR A 223 -14.56 -4.78 -8.74
N ALA A 224 -15.24 -5.88 -8.46
CA ALA A 224 -15.96 -6.06 -7.19
C ALA A 224 -14.99 -6.24 -6.02
N GLY A 225 -13.96 -7.06 -6.19
CA GLY A 225 -12.90 -7.22 -5.20
C GLY A 225 -12.14 -5.91 -4.94
N GLN A 226 -11.79 -5.20 -5.99
CA GLN A 226 -11.12 -3.89 -5.91
C GLN A 226 -11.97 -2.83 -5.18
N ARG A 227 -13.30 -2.87 -5.33
CA ARG A 227 -14.21 -1.97 -4.60
C ARG A 227 -14.22 -2.25 -3.10
N ILE A 228 -14.17 -3.52 -2.67
CA ILE A 228 -14.07 -3.87 -1.26
C ILE A 228 -12.81 -3.24 -0.65
N GLU A 229 -11.68 -3.35 -1.34
CA GLU A 229 -10.42 -2.75 -0.91
C GLU A 229 -10.51 -1.23 -0.83
N ALA A 230 -11.05 -0.58 -1.86
CA ALA A 230 -11.24 0.87 -1.90
C ALA A 230 -12.12 1.38 -0.74
N GLU A 231 -13.23 0.69 -0.43
CA GLU A 231 -14.11 1.05 0.69
C GLU A 231 -13.39 0.98 2.04
N MET A 232 -12.57 -0.06 2.24
CA MET A 232 -11.77 -0.20 3.45
C MET A 232 -10.70 0.88 3.56
N LEU A 233 -10.03 1.22 2.45
CA LEU A 233 -9.05 2.29 2.36
C LEU A 233 -9.68 3.65 2.63
N LEU A 234 -10.84 3.96 2.02
CA LEU A 234 -11.59 5.19 2.28
C LEU A 234 -11.92 5.36 3.76
N LYS A 235 -12.31 4.27 4.43
CA LYS A 235 -12.55 4.29 5.89
C LYS A 235 -11.29 4.65 6.68
N GLN A 236 -10.12 4.17 6.27
CA GLN A 236 -8.85 4.52 6.94
C GLN A 236 -8.44 5.96 6.63
N LEU A 237 -8.53 6.39 5.37
CA LEU A 237 -8.16 7.74 4.92
C LEU A 237 -9.01 8.82 5.61
N ARG A 238 -10.32 8.61 5.75
CA ARG A 238 -11.20 9.53 6.51
C ARG A 238 -10.73 9.74 7.96
N LYS A 239 -10.24 8.69 8.62
CA LYS A 239 -9.72 8.78 9.99
C LYS A 239 -8.38 9.53 10.08
N MET A 240 -7.69 9.73 8.95
CA MET A 240 -6.40 10.44 8.91
C MET A 240 -6.55 11.96 8.89
N LYS A 241 -7.77 12.50 8.72
CA LYS A 241 -8.03 13.94 8.62
C LYS A 241 -7.04 14.62 7.67
N LEU A 242 -7.01 14.17 6.41
CA LEU A 242 -6.14 14.74 5.40
C LEU A 242 -6.67 16.12 4.99
N GLY A 243 -5.84 17.16 5.14
CA GLY A 243 -6.20 18.52 4.72
C GLY A 243 -6.99 19.34 5.76
N SER A 244 -6.98 18.92 7.04
CA SER A 244 -7.45 19.75 8.17
C SER A 244 -6.30 20.43 8.87
#